data_4fa53aaf709921d6aaefb1348db715f6
#
_entry.id   4fa53aaf709921d6aaefb1348db715f6
#
_cell.length_a   1.000
_cell.length_b   1.000
_cell.length_c   1.000
_cell.angle_alpha   90.00
_cell.angle_beta   90.00
_cell.angle_gamma   90.00
#
_symmetry.space_group_name_H-M   'P 1'
#
loop_
_entity.id
_entity.type
_entity.pdbx_description
1 polymer ?
#
loop_
_entity_poly.entity_id
_entity_poly.type
_entity_poly.pdbx_seq_one_letter_code
_entity_poly.pdbx_strand_id
1 'polypeptide(L)'
;MEYHKYYLEQLYPLQDTFLKFFDHQNQDQFYLTGGTALSRFYYQHRYSEDLDFFTGAELKNFREVLTKILDAARQKKFSIEVETISDHFFRIYAKEKEASLKIDFVNEVTFHWGPLNRFSLFNRVDNEKNILSNKVSCINRYEVKDIADIWILAKRLPFSWRDITDIANKKSPVDPIEVSKIIKTLPLEELNLIKWAFDVKQDEVYFDLQTIAEDILLGKTNTLKPDG
;
A
#
# COMPACT_ATOMS: atom_id res chain seq x y z
N MET A 1 -6.06 22.30 -8.78
CA MET A 1 -4.99 21.31 -8.57
C MET A 1 -4.95 20.38 -9.77
N GLU A 2 -3.92 20.50 -10.58
CA GLU A 2 -3.83 19.83 -11.89
C GLU A 2 -3.75 18.29 -11.78
N TYR A 3 -3.07 17.76 -10.75
CA TYR A 3 -2.94 16.33 -10.53
C TYR A 3 -4.27 15.64 -10.18
N HIS A 4 -5.21 16.30 -9.52
CA HIS A 4 -6.51 15.75 -9.15
C HIS A 4 -7.27 15.21 -10.37
N LYS A 5 -7.30 16.02 -11.46
CA LYS A 5 -7.95 15.64 -12.71
C LYS A 5 -7.31 14.41 -13.37
N TYR A 6 -5.96 14.35 -13.37
CA TYR A 6 -5.24 13.20 -13.90
C TYR A 6 -5.62 11.90 -13.18
N TYR A 7 -5.67 11.93 -11.84
CA TYR A 7 -6.03 10.73 -11.08
C TYR A 7 -7.46 10.29 -11.34
N LEU A 8 -8.42 11.20 -11.23
CA LEU A 8 -9.83 10.84 -11.34
C LEU A 8 -10.29 10.51 -12.76
N GLU A 9 -9.73 11.17 -13.78
CA GLU A 9 -10.19 11.02 -15.15
C GLU A 9 -9.35 10.04 -15.98
N GLN A 10 -8.14 9.69 -15.54
CA GLN A 10 -7.23 8.86 -16.32
C GLN A 10 -6.70 7.66 -15.55
N LEU A 11 -5.94 7.88 -14.46
CA LEU A 11 -5.24 6.80 -13.79
C LEU A 11 -6.19 5.86 -13.03
N TYR A 12 -7.14 6.41 -12.27
CA TYR A 12 -8.09 5.59 -11.49
C TYR A 12 -9.06 4.79 -12.37
N PRO A 13 -9.60 5.30 -13.48
CA PRO A 13 -10.33 4.48 -14.44
C PRO A 13 -9.51 3.33 -15.00
N LEU A 14 -8.22 3.55 -15.29
CA LEU A 14 -7.31 2.49 -15.74
C LEU A 14 -7.06 1.46 -14.64
N GLN A 15 -6.82 1.90 -13.38
CA GLN A 15 -6.72 0.99 -12.23
C GLN A 15 -7.99 0.15 -12.07
N ASP A 16 -9.18 0.77 -12.13
CA ASP A 16 -10.45 0.06 -11.98
C ASP A 16 -10.68 -0.97 -13.07
N THR A 17 -10.34 -0.62 -14.31
CA THR A 17 -10.43 -1.53 -15.46
C THR A 17 -9.50 -2.72 -15.29
N PHE A 18 -8.26 -2.47 -14.86
CA PHE A 18 -7.30 -3.52 -14.62
C PHE A 18 -7.69 -4.40 -13.41
N LEU A 19 -8.12 -3.81 -12.30
CA LEU A 19 -8.55 -4.56 -11.12
C LEU A 19 -9.71 -5.50 -11.42
N LYS A 20 -10.74 -5.03 -12.13
CA LYS A 20 -11.88 -5.87 -12.56
C LYS A 20 -11.43 -7.01 -13.46
N PHE A 21 -10.57 -6.72 -14.43
CA PHE A 21 -10.01 -7.76 -15.28
C PHE A 21 -9.22 -8.78 -14.47
N PHE A 22 -8.33 -8.30 -13.59
CA PHE A 22 -7.45 -9.15 -12.82
C PHE A 22 -8.19 -9.99 -11.78
N ASP A 23 -9.25 -9.48 -11.17
CA ASP A 23 -10.08 -10.24 -10.22
C ASP A 23 -10.63 -11.53 -10.85
N HIS A 24 -11.04 -11.47 -12.12
CA HIS A 24 -11.50 -12.65 -12.87
C HIS A 24 -10.38 -13.64 -13.24
N GLN A 25 -9.13 -13.17 -13.35
CA GLN A 25 -7.97 -14.00 -13.74
C GLN A 25 -7.22 -14.56 -12.53
N ASN A 26 -7.37 -13.94 -11.37
CA ASN A 26 -6.51 -14.13 -10.20
C ASN A 26 -6.57 -15.53 -9.58
N GLN A 27 -7.69 -16.24 -9.70
CA GLN A 27 -7.88 -17.57 -9.10
C GLN A 27 -7.41 -17.66 -7.64
N ASP A 28 -7.62 -16.59 -6.87
CA ASP A 28 -7.24 -16.47 -5.45
C ASP A 28 -5.74 -16.55 -5.14
N GLN A 29 -4.88 -16.39 -6.13
CA GLN A 29 -3.42 -16.49 -5.96
C GLN A 29 -2.77 -15.23 -5.39
N PHE A 30 -3.32 -14.06 -5.73
CA PHE A 30 -2.76 -12.76 -5.35
C PHE A 30 -3.75 -11.95 -4.52
N TYR A 31 -3.22 -11.09 -3.68
CA TYR A 31 -3.99 -10.04 -3.00
C TYR A 31 -3.36 -8.67 -3.23
N LEU A 32 -4.19 -7.64 -3.26
CA LEU A 32 -3.76 -6.25 -3.38
C LEU A 32 -3.37 -5.72 -2.00
N THR A 33 -2.20 -5.09 -1.90
CA THR A 33 -1.69 -4.48 -0.67
C THR A 33 -1.13 -3.07 -0.93
N GLY A 34 -0.41 -2.52 0.01
CA GLY A 34 0.30 -1.27 -0.15
C GLY A 34 -0.56 -0.01 -0.08
N GLY A 35 0.00 1.09 -0.59
CA GLY A 35 -0.62 2.41 -0.51
C GLY A 35 -1.91 2.53 -1.30
N THR A 36 -2.02 1.85 -2.44
CA THR A 36 -3.24 1.89 -3.26
C THR A 36 -4.37 1.08 -2.61
N ALA A 37 -4.08 -0.07 -2.01
CA ALA A 37 -5.06 -0.81 -1.21
C ALA A 37 -5.63 0.10 -0.12
N LEU A 38 -4.76 0.76 0.67
CA LEU A 38 -5.18 1.64 1.75
C LEU A 38 -5.97 2.86 1.24
N SER A 39 -5.43 3.53 0.21
CA SER A 39 -6.03 4.75 -0.30
C SER A 39 -7.36 4.51 -1.01
N ARG A 40 -7.43 3.52 -1.93
CA ARG A 40 -8.61 3.33 -2.79
C ARG A 40 -9.75 2.58 -2.11
N PHE A 41 -9.45 1.70 -1.16
CA PHE A 41 -10.45 0.80 -0.58
C PHE A 41 -10.89 1.19 0.84
N TYR A 42 -10.06 2.01 1.55
CA TYR A 42 -10.36 2.37 2.93
C TYR A 42 -10.55 3.88 3.13
N TYR A 43 -9.51 4.70 2.93
CA TYR A 43 -9.51 6.06 3.48
C TYR A 43 -9.49 7.21 2.49
N GLN A 44 -9.09 6.96 1.26
CA GLN A 44 -8.96 8.00 0.21
C GLN A 44 -8.15 9.23 0.67
N HIS A 45 -7.16 9.02 1.53
CA HIS A 45 -6.42 10.09 2.20
C HIS A 45 -5.39 10.76 1.30
N ARG A 46 -4.86 10.05 0.34
CA ARG A 46 -3.92 10.55 -0.65
C ARG A 46 -4.12 9.86 -1.99
N TYR A 47 -3.58 10.43 -3.04
CA TYR A 47 -3.52 9.73 -4.33
C TYR A 47 -2.44 8.66 -4.31
N SER A 48 -2.71 7.53 -4.98
CA SER A 48 -1.79 6.40 -5.10
C SER A 48 -1.76 5.86 -6.53
N GLU A 49 -0.58 5.59 -7.02
CA GLU A 49 -0.34 5.39 -8.46
C GLU A 49 -0.22 3.91 -8.84
N ASP A 50 0.40 3.11 -7.98
CA ASP A 50 0.84 1.75 -8.27
C ASP A 50 -0.19 0.71 -7.80
N LEU A 51 -0.17 -0.48 -8.39
CA LEU A 51 -0.86 -1.65 -7.85
C LEU A 51 0.18 -2.67 -7.40
N ASP A 52 0.17 -3.01 -6.11
CA ASP A 52 1.07 -3.98 -5.50
C ASP A 52 0.32 -5.27 -5.17
N PHE A 53 0.58 -6.34 -5.91
CA PHE A 53 0.00 -7.66 -5.70
C PHE A 53 1.01 -8.61 -5.09
N PHE A 54 0.61 -9.26 -4.01
CA PHE A 54 1.43 -10.26 -3.33
C PHE A 54 0.77 -11.62 -3.35
N THR A 55 1.57 -12.68 -3.34
CA THR A 55 1.06 -14.04 -3.17
C THR A 55 0.85 -14.34 -1.68
N GLY A 56 -0.21 -15.10 -1.36
CA GLY A 56 -0.44 -15.59 0.01
C GLY A 56 0.41 -16.83 0.36
N ALA A 57 1.03 -17.43 -0.66
CA ALA A 57 1.93 -18.57 -0.57
C ALA A 57 2.86 -18.56 -1.78
N GLU A 58 4.05 -19.15 -1.65
CA GLU A 58 4.99 -19.24 -2.76
C GLU A 58 4.40 -20.02 -3.95
N LEU A 59 4.38 -19.38 -5.12
CA LEU A 59 3.96 -20.01 -6.36
C LEU A 59 5.18 -20.53 -7.12
N LYS A 60 5.34 -21.85 -7.19
CA LYS A 60 6.45 -22.51 -7.93
C LYS A 60 6.42 -22.22 -9.43
N ASN A 61 5.24 -21.95 -9.99
CA ASN A 61 5.01 -21.64 -11.39
C ASN A 61 4.66 -20.16 -11.61
N PHE A 62 5.17 -19.26 -10.79
CA PHE A 62 4.86 -17.83 -10.78
C PHE A 62 4.95 -17.17 -12.16
N ARG A 63 6.07 -17.41 -12.88
CA ARG A 63 6.25 -16.87 -14.24
C ARG A 63 5.18 -17.37 -15.21
N GLU A 64 4.84 -18.66 -15.15
CA GLU A 64 3.83 -19.25 -16.03
C GLU A 64 2.43 -18.65 -15.77
N VAL A 65 2.08 -18.49 -14.49
CA VAL A 65 0.81 -17.87 -14.08
C VAL A 65 0.73 -16.46 -14.61
N LEU A 66 1.76 -15.65 -14.41
CA LEU A 66 1.76 -14.26 -14.88
C LEU A 66 1.80 -14.15 -16.40
N THR A 67 2.52 -15.02 -17.09
CA THR A 67 2.50 -15.06 -18.56
C THR A 67 1.08 -15.30 -19.10
N LYS A 68 0.33 -16.23 -18.51
CA LYS A 68 -1.07 -16.47 -18.88
C LYS A 68 -1.96 -15.24 -18.64
N ILE A 69 -1.77 -14.57 -17.49
CA ILE A 69 -2.50 -13.33 -17.16
C ILE A 69 -2.17 -12.23 -18.18
N LEU A 70 -0.89 -12.07 -18.54
CA LEU A 70 -0.48 -11.08 -19.53
C LEU A 70 -1.07 -11.36 -20.92
N ASP A 71 -1.08 -12.60 -21.35
CA ASP A 71 -1.67 -12.97 -22.65
C ASP A 71 -3.19 -12.70 -22.66
N ALA A 72 -3.88 -12.99 -21.55
CA ALA A 72 -5.28 -12.63 -21.37
C ALA A 72 -5.49 -11.11 -21.38
N ALA A 73 -4.60 -10.33 -20.73
CA ALA A 73 -4.65 -8.87 -20.75
C ALA A 73 -4.48 -8.29 -22.16
N ARG A 74 -3.52 -8.81 -22.94
CA ARG A 74 -3.31 -8.42 -24.33
C ARG A 74 -4.54 -8.74 -25.21
N GLN A 75 -5.17 -9.88 -25.01
CA GLN A 75 -6.43 -10.23 -25.70
C GLN A 75 -7.57 -9.26 -25.36
N LYS A 76 -7.58 -8.70 -24.15
CA LYS A 76 -8.50 -7.62 -23.75
C LYS A 76 -8.05 -6.23 -24.18
N LYS A 77 -7.01 -6.14 -25.03
CA LYS A 77 -6.46 -4.90 -25.61
C LYS A 77 -5.79 -3.97 -24.62
N PHE A 78 -5.35 -4.47 -23.46
CA PHE A 78 -4.44 -3.68 -22.63
C PHE A 78 -3.09 -3.51 -23.35
N SER A 79 -2.60 -2.27 -23.38
CA SER A 79 -1.22 -1.99 -23.81
C SER A 79 -0.27 -2.27 -22.65
N ILE A 80 0.38 -3.44 -22.68
CA ILE A 80 1.25 -3.91 -21.59
C ILE A 80 2.71 -3.85 -22.03
N GLU A 81 3.51 -3.15 -21.26
CA GLU A 81 4.97 -3.17 -21.31
C GLU A 81 5.50 -3.95 -20.10
N VAL A 82 6.43 -4.85 -20.33
CA VAL A 82 7.05 -5.66 -19.28
C VAL A 82 8.43 -5.08 -18.97
N GLU A 83 8.67 -4.66 -17.72
CA GLU A 83 9.95 -4.10 -17.30
C GLU A 83 10.85 -5.16 -16.65
N THR A 84 10.30 -5.97 -15.75
CA THR A 84 11.09 -6.95 -14.99
C THR A 84 10.36 -8.28 -14.91
N ILE A 85 11.10 -9.37 -15.10
CA ILE A 85 10.63 -10.76 -14.92
C ILE A 85 11.67 -11.53 -14.11
N SER A 86 11.26 -12.03 -12.94
CA SER A 86 12.06 -12.98 -12.15
C SER A 86 11.14 -14.05 -11.52
N ASP A 87 11.70 -14.97 -10.75
CA ASP A 87 10.92 -16.00 -10.06
C ASP A 87 10.16 -15.45 -8.84
N HIS A 88 10.58 -14.28 -8.35
CA HIS A 88 10.02 -13.66 -7.15
C HIS A 88 9.40 -12.28 -7.39
N PHE A 89 9.66 -11.67 -8.54
CA PHE A 89 9.19 -10.32 -8.82
C PHE A 89 8.90 -10.12 -10.31
N PHE A 90 7.76 -9.49 -10.60
CA PHE A 90 7.34 -9.17 -11.96
C PHE A 90 6.76 -7.76 -11.98
N ARG A 91 7.29 -6.89 -12.83
CA ARG A 91 6.80 -5.53 -13.01
C ARG A 91 6.33 -5.30 -14.43
N ILE A 92 5.15 -4.74 -14.55
CA ILE A 92 4.57 -4.31 -15.82
C ILE A 92 4.04 -2.88 -15.74
N TYR A 93 3.87 -2.27 -16.89
CA TYR A 93 3.11 -1.04 -17.06
C TYR A 93 1.93 -1.29 -17.99
N ALA A 94 0.73 -0.99 -17.50
CA ALA A 94 -0.47 -0.91 -18.34
C ALA A 94 -0.64 0.55 -18.78
N LYS A 95 -0.77 0.79 -20.11
CA LYS A 95 -0.85 2.14 -20.66
C LYS A 95 -2.19 2.36 -21.34
N GLU A 96 -2.78 3.53 -21.09
CA GLU A 96 -3.98 4.01 -21.80
C GLU A 96 -3.91 5.55 -21.89
N LYS A 97 -3.94 6.08 -23.12
CA LYS A 97 -3.77 7.52 -23.37
C LYS A 97 -2.49 8.06 -22.73
N GLU A 98 -2.64 9.03 -21.81
CA GLU A 98 -1.52 9.61 -21.06
C GLU A 98 -1.25 8.86 -19.73
N ALA A 99 -2.13 7.92 -19.36
CA ALA A 99 -1.94 7.18 -18.11
C ALA A 99 -1.00 6.00 -18.30
N SER A 100 -0.09 5.84 -17.33
CA SER A 100 0.79 4.68 -17.20
C SER A 100 0.67 4.13 -15.80
N LEU A 101 0.10 2.94 -15.67
CA LEU A 101 -0.15 2.25 -14.42
C LEU A 101 0.96 1.23 -14.17
N LYS A 102 1.78 1.47 -13.16
CA LYS A 102 2.77 0.49 -12.68
C LYS A 102 2.07 -0.58 -11.87
N ILE A 103 2.41 -1.84 -12.15
CA ILE A 103 1.83 -3.00 -11.47
C ILE A 103 2.96 -3.95 -11.10
N ASP A 104 3.09 -4.19 -9.82
CA ASP A 104 4.08 -5.07 -9.23
C ASP A 104 3.40 -6.36 -8.73
N PHE A 105 3.99 -7.50 -9.08
CA PHE A 105 3.63 -8.80 -8.56
C PHE A 105 4.81 -9.36 -7.78
N VAL A 106 4.58 -9.71 -6.54
CA VAL A 106 5.61 -10.21 -5.63
C VAL A 106 5.26 -11.63 -5.20
N ASN A 107 6.16 -12.56 -5.50
CA ASN A 107 6.07 -13.95 -5.09
C ASN A 107 6.92 -14.15 -3.84
N GLU A 108 6.38 -13.75 -2.71
CA GLU A 108 7.08 -13.81 -1.44
C GLU A 108 6.18 -14.39 -0.35
N VAL A 109 6.70 -15.35 0.40
CA VAL A 109 6.03 -15.88 1.59
C VAL A 109 6.39 -14.99 2.78
N THR A 110 5.75 -13.84 2.86
CA THR A 110 5.84 -13.01 4.05
C THR A 110 4.76 -13.40 5.05
N PHE A 111 5.06 -13.20 6.33
CA PHE A 111 4.05 -13.37 7.36
C PHE A 111 2.87 -12.40 7.09
N HIS A 112 1.69 -12.96 6.85
CA HIS A 112 0.46 -12.19 6.69
C HIS A 112 -0.38 -12.30 7.97
N TRP A 113 -0.84 -11.17 8.50
CA TRP A 113 -1.66 -11.13 9.70
C TRP A 113 -3.11 -10.80 9.39
N GLY A 114 -4.02 -11.66 9.88
CA GLY A 114 -5.46 -11.45 9.72
C GLY A 114 -6.02 -11.85 8.35
N PRO A 115 -7.34 -11.77 8.18
CA PRO A 115 -8.00 -12.11 6.92
C PRO A 115 -7.86 -11.01 5.88
N LEU A 116 -8.00 -11.37 4.60
CA LEU A 116 -8.20 -10.43 3.51
C LEU A 116 -9.64 -9.92 3.50
N ASN A 117 -9.82 -8.65 3.10
CA ASN A 117 -11.13 -8.04 2.96
C ASN A 117 -11.64 -8.14 1.50
N ARG A 118 -12.97 -8.12 1.35
CA ARG A 118 -13.65 -8.20 0.05
C ARG A 118 -14.32 -6.87 -0.26
N PHE A 119 -14.09 -6.37 -1.46
CA PHE A 119 -14.73 -5.18 -1.99
C PHE A 119 -15.30 -5.46 -3.37
N SER A 120 -16.27 -4.66 -3.81
CA SER A 120 -16.93 -4.83 -5.11
C SER A 120 -15.99 -4.68 -6.31
N LEU A 121 -14.90 -3.95 -6.16
CA LEU A 121 -13.92 -3.71 -7.21
C LEU A 121 -12.85 -4.82 -7.29
N PHE A 122 -12.46 -5.39 -6.15
CA PHE A 122 -11.48 -6.46 -6.04
C PHE A 122 -11.72 -7.31 -4.78
N ASN A 123 -11.70 -8.63 -4.92
CA ASN A 123 -12.15 -9.56 -3.86
C ASN A 123 -11.10 -9.89 -2.80
N ARG A 124 -9.84 -9.52 -3.01
CA ARG A 124 -8.73 -9.91 -2.13
C ARG A 124 -7.84 -8.70 -1.82
N VAL A 125 -8.29 -7.88 -0.90
CA VAL A 125 -7.59 -6.68 -0.45
C VAL A 125 -7.03 -6.92 0.95
N ASP A 126 -5.78 -6.54 1.15
CA ASP A 126 -5.09 -6.64 2.44
C ASP A 126 -5.82 -5.84 3.52
N ASN A 127 -5.79 -6.34 4.74
CA ASN A 127 -6.41 -5.65 5.86
C ASN A 127 -5.51 -4.53 6.41
N GLU A 128 -6.15 -3.56 7.03
CA GLU A 128 -5.52 -2.33 7.49
C GLU A 128 -4.37 -2.54 8.47
N LYS A 129 -4.51 -3.48 9.42
CA LYS A 129 -3.45 -3.76 10.41
C LYS A 129 -2.25 -4.47 9.79
N ASN A 130 -2.49 -5.35 8.79
CA ASN A 130 -1.41 -5.97 8.05
C ASN A 130 -0.66 -4.93 7.19
N ILE A 131 -1.40 -4.00 6.54
CA ILE A 131 -0.79 -2.86 5.82
C ILE A 131 0.03 -2.01 6.78
N LEU A 132 -0.50 -1.66 7.96
CA LEU A 132 0.25 -0.90 8.97
C LEU A 132 1.57 -1.57 9.34
N SER A 133 1.52 -2.88 9.63
CA SER A 133 2.74 -3.63 9.96
C SER A 133 3.72 -3.71 8.79
N ASN A 134 3.25 -3.77 7.54
CA ASN A 134 4.11 -3.68 6.35
C ASN A 134 4.81 -2.32 6.27
N LYS A 135 4.09 -1.21 6.51
CA LYS A 135 4.66 0.14 6.52
C LYS A 135 5.72 0.31 7.61
N VAL A 136 5.45 -0.21 8.81
CA VAL A 136 6.42 -0.20 9.91
C VAL A 136 7.65 -1.04 9.59
N SER A 137 7.49 -2.24 9.00
CA SER A 137 8.62 -3.11 8.64
C SER A 137 9.51 -2.55 7.53
N CYS A 138 9.00 -1.63 6.72
CA CYS A 138 9.71 -1.00 5.61
C CYS A 138 10.11 0.46 5.89
N ILE A 139 9.96 0.96 7.11
CA ILE A 139 10.16 2.38 7.44
C ILE A 139 11.57 2.89 7.09
N ASN A 140 12.58 2.01 7.10
CA ASN A 140 13.97 2.32 6.75
C ASN A 140 14.16 2.72 5.29
N ARG A 141 13.13 2.61 4.44
CA ARG A 141 13.17 3.16 3.08
C ARG A 141 13.03 4.69 3.04
N TYR A 142 12.66 5.30 4.16
CA TYR A 142 12.44 6.75 4.29
C TYR A 142 11.40 7.32 3.30
N GLU A 143 10.41 6.52 2.94
CA GLU A 143 9.34 6.95 2.05
C GLU A 143 8.27 7.75 2.82
N VAL A 144 8.16 9.05 2.54
CA VAL A 144 7.19 9.92 3.21
C VAL A 144 5.74 9.45 3.05
N LYS A 145 5.43 8.75 1.95
CA LYS A 145 4.11 8.14 1.71
C LYS A 145 3.80 7.06 2.75
N ASP A 146 4.80 6.30 3.20
CA ASP A 146 4.62 5.27 4.22
C ASP A 146 4.29 5.90 5.58
N ILE A 147 4.89 7.04 5.89
CA ILE A 147 4.60 7.80 7.11
C ILE A 147 3.18 8.40 7.07
N ALA A 148 2.73 8.90 5.91
CA ALA A 148 1.34 9.36 5.74
C ALA A 148 0.33 8.21 5.90
N ASP A 149 0.66 7.02 5.40
CA ASP A 149 -0.16 5.82 5.56
C ASP A 149 -0.22 5.38 7.04
N ILE A 150 0.91 5.43 7.76
CA ILE A 150 0.96 5.16 9.22
C ILE A 150 0.11 6.18 9.97
N TRP A 151 0.22 7.47 9.66
CA TRP A 151 -0.56 8.53 10.28
C TRP A 151 -2.07 8.31 10.15
N ILE A 152 -2.58 8.08 8.92
CA ILE A 152 -4.01 7.90 8.73
C ILE A 152 -4.53 6.63 9.43
N LEU A 153 -3.75 5.55 9.45
CA LEU A 153 -4.10 4.33 10.15
C LEU A 153 -4.16 4.54 11.67
N ALA A 154 -3.22 5.32 12.22
CA ALA A 154 -3.24 5.67 13.64
C ALA A 154 -4.44 6.56 14.01
N LYS A 155 -4.86 7.45 13.12
CA LYS A 155 -6.08 8.27 13.34
C LYS A 155 -7.38 7.49 13.26
N ARG A 156 -7.40 6.35 12.58
CA ARG A 156 -8.64 5.62 12.24
C ARG A 156 -8.82 4.32 13.01
N LEU A 157 -7.75 3.71 13.52
CA LEU A 157 -7.82 2.37 14.10
C LEU A 157 -7.41 2.34 15.58
N PRO A 158 -8.14 1.60 16.40
CA PRO A 158 -7.66 1.20 17.72
C PRO A 158 -6.73 -0.02 17.57
N PHE A 159 -5.50 0.08 18.11
CA PHE A 159 -4.52 -1.01 18.18
C PHE A 159 -3.44 -0.73 19.23
N SER A 160 -2.61 -1.74 19.49
CA SER A 160 -1.40 -1.62 20.31
C SER A 160 -0.17 -1.50 19.38
N TRP A 161 0.67 -0.49 19.61
CA TRP A 161 1.92 -0.36 18.86
C TRP A 161 2.87 -1.52 19.13
N ARG A 162 2.84 -2.09 20.33
CA ARG A 162 3.60 -3.32 20.63
C ARG A 162 3.18 -4.45 19.69
N ASP A 163 1.87 -4.69 19.54
CA ASP A 163 1.37 -5.76 18.67
C ASP A 163 1.76 -5.51 17.20
N ILE A 164 1.66 -4.26 16.74
CA ILE A 164 2.06 -3.89 15.37
C ILE A 164 3.56 -4.11 15.14
N THR A 165 4.41 -3.70 16.07
CA THR A 165 5.86 -3.92 15.96
C THR A 165 6.23 -5.38 16.04
N ASP A 166 5.56 -6.19 16.87
CA ASP A 166 5.75 -7.64 16.95
C ASP A 166 5.36 -8.33 15.62
N ILE A 167 4.26 -7.90 15.01
CA ILE A 167 3.84 -8.38 13.69
C ILE A 167 4.85 -7.97 12.60
N ALA A 168 5.29 -6.70 12.63
CA ALA A 168 6.29 -6.19 11.69
C ALA A 168 7.63 -6.96 11.80
N ASN A 169 8.06 -7.29 13.01
CA ASN A 169 9.26 -8.09 13.28
C ASN A 169 9.21 -9.52 12.70
N LYS A 170 8.01 -10.08 12.52
CA LYS A 170 7.86 -11.40 11.84
C LYS A 170 8.10 -11.31 10.32
N LYS A 171 8.11 -10.12 9.76
CA LYS A 171 8.32 -9.84 8.33
C LYS A 171 9.76 -9.40 8.05
N SER A 172 10.26 -8.48 8.85
CA SER A 172 11.62 -7.95 8.78
C SER A 172 12.01 -7.40 10.15
N PRO A 173 13.29 -7.45 10.56
CA PRO A 173 13.74 -6.89 11.82
C PRO A 173 13.33 -5.41 11.97
N VAL A 174 12.65 -5.09 13.06
CA VAL A 174 12.19 -3.73 13.39
C VAL A 174 12.67 -3.35 14.77
N ASP A 175 13.37 -2.22 14.86
CA ASP A 175 13.73 -1.59 16.12
C ASP A 175 12.76 -0.42 16.41
N PRO A 176 11.91 -0.49 17.46
CA PRO A 176 10.99 0.59 17.82
C PRO A 176 11.68 1.94 18.05
N ILE A 177 12.93 1.94 18.50
CA ILE A 177 13.71 3.16 18.70
C ILE A 177 14.00 3.81 17.33
N GLU A 178 14.40 3.01 16.36
CA GLU A 178 14.70 3.49 15.01
C GLU A 178 13.43 3.98 14.30
N VAL A 179 12.35 3.22 14.39
CA VAL A 179 11.03 3.62 13.85
C VAL A 179 10.57 4.94 14.44
N SER A 180 10.59 5.06 15.78
CA SER A 180 10.23 6.29 16.49
C SER A 180 11.09 7.47 16.04
N LYS A 181 12.40 7.28 15.91
CA LYS A 181 13.33 8.31 15.47
C LYS A 181 13.02 8.78 14.05
N ILE A 182 12.80 7.87 13.11
CA ILE A 182 12.49 8.20 11.71
C ILE A 182 11.22 9.04 11.64
N ILE A 183 10.15 8.62 12.32
CA ILE A 183 8.87 9.34 12.32
C ILE A 183 9.04 10.72 12.98
N LYS A 184 9.72 10.79 14.12
CA LYS A 184 9.90 12.02 14.91
C LYS A 184 10.74 13.06 14.19
N THR A 185 11.70 12.64 13.38
CA THR A 185 12.65 13.53 12.71
C THR A 185 12.29 13.82 11.25
N LEU A 186 11.11 13.41 10.79
CA LEU A 186 10.64 13.74 9.45
C LEU A 186 10.58 15.27 9.28
N PRO A 187 11.28 15.86 8.29
CA PRO A 187 11.14 17.28 7.99
C PRO A 187 9.70 17.59 7.57
N LEU A 188 9.14 18.67 8.12
CA LEU A 188 7.76 19.06 7.85
C LEU A 188 7.51 19.33 6.35
N GLU A 189 8.53 19.80 5.66
CA GLU A 189 8.50 20.09 4.22
C GLU A 189 8.24 18.84 3.36
N GLU A 190 8.66 17.67 3.84
CA GLU A 190 8.45 16.40 3.13
C GLU A 190 6.95 16.07 2.98
N LEU A 191 6.10 16.57 3.88
CA LEU A 191 4.66 16.41 3.78
C LEU A 191 4.06 17.08 2.53
N ASN A 192 4.78 18.07 1.93
CA ASN A 192 4.38 18.70 0.66
C ASN A 192 4.53 17.76 -0.54
N LEU A 193 5.34 16.71 -0.44
CA LEU A 193 5.51 15.71 -1.51
C LEU A 193 4.31 14.77 -1.63
N ILE A 194 3.45 14.75 -0.60
CA ILE A 194 2.28 13.89 -0.58
C ILE A 194 1.15 14.56 -1.37
N LYS A 195 0.60 13.84 -2.32
CA LYS A 195 -0.58 14.25 -3.07
C LYS A 195 -1.83 13.94 -2.26
N TRP A 196 -2.13 14.76 -1.28
CA TRP A 196 -3.30 14.60 -0.42
C TRP A 196 -4.61 14.68 -1.22
N ALA A 197 -5.60 13.88 -0.86
CA ALA A 197 -6.91 13.88 -1.49
C ALA A 197 -7.91 14.83 -0.80
N PHE A 198 -7.54 15.38 0.34
CA PHE A 198 -8.26 16.41 1.11
C PHE A 198 -7.29 17.43 1.71
N ASP A 199 -7.81 18.52 2.23
CA ASP A 199 -6.98 19.54 2.87
C ASP A 199 -6.43 19.01 4.19
N VAL A 200 -5.10 19.06 4.33
CA VAL A 200 -4.36 18.59 5.50
C VAL A 200 -3.61 19.77 6.10
N LYS A 201 -3.79 19.98 7.40
CA LYS A 201 -2.98 20.93 8.16
C LYS A 201 -1.70 20.25 8.60
N GLN A 202 -0.59 20.67 8.01
CA GLN A 202 0.72 20.04 8.25
C GLN A 202 1.13 20.06 9.72
N ASP A 203 0.83 21.14 10.44
CA ASP A 203 1.10 21.25 11.88
C ASP A 203 0.35 20.16 12.69
N GLU A 204 -0.91 19.88 12.34
CA GLU A 204 -1.67 18.79 13.00
C GLU A 204 -1.01 17.42 12.72
N VAL A 205 -0.65 17.15 11.47
CA VAL A 205 0.07 15.90 11.12
C VAL A 205 1.37 15.81 11.90
N TYR A 206 2.14 16.90 12.00
CA TYR A 206 3.39 16.92 12.74
C TYR A 206 3.21 16.56 14.22
N PHE A 207 2.25 17.17 14.91
CA PHE A 207 1.96 16.85 16.31
C PHE A 207 1.47 15.41 16.49
N ASP A 208 0.63 14.93 15.58
CA ASP A 208 0.19 13.53 15.57
C ASP A 208 1.38 12.57 15.39
N LEU A 209 2.33 12.89 14.51
CA LEU A 209 3.54 12.10 14.30
C LEU A 209 4.45 12.07 15.53
N GLN A 210 4.55 13.19 16.29
CA GLN A 210 5.28 13.17 17.57
C GLN A 210 4.62 12.22 18.57
N THR A 211 3.28 12.21 18.64
CA THR A 211 2.50 11.29 19.49
C THR A 211 2.71 9.84 19.06
N ILE A 212 2.60 9.54 17.76
CA ILE A 212 2.85 8.22 17.19
C ILE A 212 4.26 7.73 17.56
N ALA A 213 5.27 8.58 17.38
CA ALA A 213 6.66 8.23 17.68
C ALA A 213 6.86 7.88 19.17
N GLU A 214 6.22 8.62 20.08
CA GLU A 214 6.26 8.31 21.51
C GLU A 214 5.54 7.01 21.84
N ASP A 215 4.36 6.79 21.26
CA ASP A 215 3.57 5.58 21.51
C ASP A 215 4.29 4.32 21.00
N ILE A 216 4.97 4.40 19.83
CA ILE A 216 5.83 3.32 19.31
C ILE A 216 6.99 3.03 20.26
N LEU A 217 7.73 4.08 20.66
CA LEU A 217 8.89 3.96 21.53
C LEU A 217 8.55 3.26 22.86
N LEU A 218 7.38 3.57 23.39
CA LEU A 218 6.92 3.04 24.69
C LEU A 218 6.04 1.77 24.55
N GLY A 219 5.77 1.31 23.33
CA GLY A 219 4.90 0.15 23.06
C GLY A 219 3.48 0.31 23.63
N LYS A 220 2.96 1.54 23.60
CA LYS A 220 1.62 1.88 24.11
C LYS A 220 0.50 1.42 23.19
N THR A 221 -0.72 1.43 23.69
CA THR A 221 -1.92 1.50 22.85
C THR A 221 -1.89 2.82 22.09
N ASN A 222 -2.31 2.81 20.83
CA ASN A 222 -2.44 4.01 20.02
C ASN A 222 -3.31 5.05 20.73
N THR A 223 -2.73 6.23 21.04
CA THR A 223 -3.41 7.29 21.78
C THR A 223 -4.08 8.33 20.89
N LEU A 224 -3.82 8.32 19.57
CA LEU A 224 -4.59 9.12 18.64
C LEU A 224 -6.02 8.58 18.57
N LYS A 225 -6.98 9.42 18.97
CA LYS A 225 -8.39 9.02 18.91
C LYS A 225 -8.82 9.01 17.44
N PRO A 226 -9.54 7.96 17.01
CA PRO A 226 -10.20 7.99 15.71
C PRO A 226 -11.10 9.23 15.59
N ASP A 227 -11.08 9.87 14.45
CA ASP A 227 -12.06 10.89 14.13
C ASP A 227 -13.45 10.25 14.18
N GLY A 228 -14.37 10.84 14.97
CA GLY A 228 -15.72 10.34 15.20
C GLY A 228 -16.65 10.48 14.00
#